data_8944117fb43125683d6e37227eb21907
#
_entry.id   8944117fb43125683d6e37227eb21907
#
_cell.length_a   1.000
_cell.length_b   1.000
_cell.length_c   1.000
_cell.angle_alpha   90.00
_cell.angle_beta   90.00
_cell.angle_gamma   90.00
#
_symmetry.space_group_name_H-M   'P 1'
#
loop_
_entity.id
_entity.type
_entity.pdbx_description
1 polymer ?
#
loop_
_entity_poly.entity_id
_entity_poly.type
_entity_poly.pdbx_seq_one_letter_code
_entity_poly.pdbx_strand_id
1 'polypeptide(L)'
;MGCAPANCLAAGDLSGKARQAAGETVLLLHGSAGGGALWRQTVAELQPLYRCLAPDLIGYGAATPWPQGEPFTLDAERLALEPLLACCAGAFHLVGYSYGGVVALQLALSNPARVRTLTLIEPVCFNILRDAARAPAFARFQRLRQEFMRALAQGDAAAAMRPFIDFWAGEGAWQRLPDPLRADMLRWAGKIALEWEAVFAFAPPPQGLAALGPRTLLVRGDRSPAAMLELVDAMHGVMPGSARVVLAGANHLLPSTHASELTRAILSHLHVDAERRLR
;
A
#
# COMPACT_ATOMS: atom_id res chain seq x y z
N MET A 1 13.36 -29.70 15.00
CA MET A 1 12.88 -30.13 13.68
C MET A 1 12.18 -28.91 13.06
N GLY A 2 12.90 -28.19 12.19
CA GLY A 2 12.41 -26.96 11.58
C GLY A 2 11.49 -27.26 10.42
N CYS A 3 10.23 -26.86 10.52
CA CYS A 3 9.28 -26.88 9.44
C CYS A 3 9.54 -25.62 8.59
N ALA A 4 10.19 -25.77 7.45
CA ALA A 4 10.17 -24.77 6.40
C ALA A 4 8.94 -25.07 5.53
N PRO A 5 7.86 -24.26 5.58
CA PRO A 5 6.77 -24.43 4.65
C PRO A 5 7.23 -24.02 3.25
N ALA A 6 7.02 -24.89 2.28
CA ALA A 6 7.43 -24.74 0.88
C ALA A 6 6.80 -23.52 0.16
N ASN A 7 5.94 -22.76 0.82
CA ASN A 7 5.26 -21.57 0.28
C ASN A 7 5.84 -20.22 0.71
N CYS A 8 6.96 -20.18 1.45
CA CYS A 8 7.62 -18.90 1.77
C CYS A 8 8.39 -18.29 0.57
N LEU A 9 8.38 -18.91 -0.59
CA LEU A 9 9.18 -18.56 -1.77
C LEU A 9 8.38 -18.12 -3.01
N ALA A 10 7.09 -17.84 -2.88
CA ALA A 10 6.28 -17.36 -4.01
C ALA A 10 6.25 -15.83 -4.16
N ALA A 11 7.23 -15.12 -3.64
CA ALA A 11 7.62 -13.81 -4.15
C ALA A 11 8.71 -14.08 -5.19
N GLY A 12 8.53 -13.64 -6.43
CA GLY A 12 9.49 -13.87 -7.51
C GLY A 12 10.92 -13.74 -7.03
N ASP A 13 11.71 -14.78 -7.25
CA ASP A 13 13.06 -14.97 -6.72
C ASP A 13 13.97 -13.78 -7.06
N LEU A 14 13.95 -12.73 -6.24
CA LEU A 14 14.95 -11.66 -6.22
C LEU A 14 16.16 -12.07 -5.37
N SER A 15 16.18 -13.29 -4.82
CA SER A 15 17.23 -13.83 -3.97
C SER A 15 18.29 -14.59 -4.73
N GLY A 16 18.99 -13.95 -5.65
CA GLY A 16 20.35 -14.31 -5.92
C GLY A 16 21.18 -14.08 -4.64
N LYS A 17 21.29 -15.08 -3.74
CA LYS A 17 22.15 -15.08 -2.55
C LYS A 17 21.83 -13.98 -1.50
N ALA A 18 20.63 -13.91 -0.98
CA ALA A 18 20.40 -13.19 0.27
C ALA A 18 21.12 -13.93 1.41
N ARG A 19 22.29 -13.45 1.83
CA ARG A 19 22.78 -13.64 3.19
C ARG A 19 21.62 -13.22 4.10
N GLN A 20 21.08 -14.15 4.88
CA GLN A 20 20.11 -13.84 5.94
C GLN A 20 20.77 -12.81 6.86
N ALA A 21 20.49 -11.53 6.63
CA ALA A 21 20.78 -10.53 7.64
C ALA A 21 19.90 -10.92 8.84
N ALA A 22 20.52 -11.14 10.00
CA ALA A 22 19.85 -11.38 11.28
C ALA A 22 19.19 -10.08 11.77
N GLY A 23 18.51 -9.35 10.88
CA GLY A 23 17.89 -8.06 11.10
C GLY A 23 16.37 -8.15 11.28
N GLU A 24 15.81 -7.07 11.80
CA GLU A 24 14.36 -6.89 11.87
C GLU A 24 13.74 -6.96 10.47
N THR A 25 12.51 -7.45 10.38
CA THR A 25 11.83 -7.62 9.09
C THR A 25 11.11 -6.32 8.70
N VAL A 26 11.24 -5.92 7.44
CA VAL A 26 10.43 -4.88 6.79
C VAL A 26 9.55 -5.54 5.74
N LEU A 27 8.23 -5.44 5.90
CA LEU A 27 7.24 -5.89 4.93
C LEU A 27 6.76 -4.70 4.10
N LEU A 28 6.94 -4.79 2.76
CA LEU A 28 6.61 -3.73 1.80
C LEU A 28 5.44 -4.18 0.91
N LEU A 29 4.31 -3.48 1.00
CA LEU A 29 3.08 -3.80 0.30
C LEU A 29 2.82 -2.78 -0.82
N HIS A 30 2.68 -3.29 -2.05
CA HIS A 30 2.48 -2.47 -3.25
C HIS A 30 1.03 -1.97 -3.40
N GLY A 31 0.81 -0.99 -4.27
CA GLY A 31 -0.52 -0.48 -4.63
C GLY A 31 -1.21 -1.31 -5.71
N SER A 32 -2.44 -0.90 -6.05
CA SER A 32 -3.23 -1.48 -7.15
C SER A 32 -2.45 -1.46 -8.46
N ALA A 33 -2.71 -2.44 -9.33
CA ALA A 33 -2.04 -2.60 -10.63
C ALA A 33 -0.50 -2.68 -10.53
N GLY A 34 0.01 -3.17 -9.40
CA GLY A 34 1.45 -3.28 -9.11
C GLY A 34 1.89 -4.72 -8.83
N GLY A 35 3.00 -4.83 -8.12
CA GLY A 35 3.56 -6.08 -7.62
C GLY A 35 4.75 -5.79 -6.72
N GLY A 36 5.28 -6.80 -6.03
CA GLY A 36 6.45 -6.68 -5.14
C GLY A 36 7.68 -6.08 -5.81
N ALA A 37 7.79 -6.23 -7.14
CA ALA A 37 8.87 -5.67 -7.95
C ALA A 37 8.94 -4.13 -7.91
N LEU A 38 7.85 -3.44 -7.53
CA LEU A 38 7.82 -2.00 -7.28
C LEU A 38 8.92 -1.58 -6.30
N TRP A 39 9.18 -2.40 -5.31
CA TRP A 39 10.08 -2.11 -4.19
C TRP A 39 11.54 -2.48 -4.45
N ARG A 40 11.91 -2.89 -5.69
CA ARG A 40 13.27 -3.39 -6.01
C ARG A 40 14.38 -2.45 -5.55
N GLN A 41 14.26 -1.16 -5.82
CA GLN A 41 15.25 -0.18 -5.42
C GLN A 41 15.26 0.00 -3.90
N THR A 42 14.11 0.20 -3.28
CA THR A 42 13.98 0.33 -1.82
C THR A 42 14.52 -0.90 -1.09
N VAL A 43 14.22 -2.11 -1.58
CA VAL A 43 14.74 -3.36 -1.03
C VAL A 43 16.28 -3.39 -1.12
N ALA A 44 16.86 -3.02 -2.25
CA ALA A 44 18.33 -3.01 -2.42
C ALA A 44 19.02 -2.09 -1.39
N GLU A 45 18.41 -0.96 -1.06
CA GLU A 45 18.95 -0.02 -0.07
C GLU A 45 18.71 -0.46 1.40
N LEU A 46 17.61 -1.18 1.67
CA LEU A 46 17.26 -1.66 3.02
C LEU A 46 17.95 -2.98 3.40
N GLN A 47 18.18 -3.88 2.43
CA GLN A 47 18.72 -5.23 2.67
C GLN A 47 20.03 -5.31 3.48
N PRO A 48 20.95 -4.33 3.45
CA PRO A 48 22.13 -4.37 4.30
C PRO A 48 21.84 -4.34 5.81
N LEU A 49 20.66 -3.81 6.20
CA LEU A 49 20.28 -3.58 7.60
C LEU A 49 19.05 -4.39 8.03
N TYR A 50 18.16 -4.72 7.10
CA TYR A 50 16.86 -5.33 7.36
C TYR A 50 16.61 -6.55 6.48
N ARG A 51 15.83 -7.50 7.00
CA ARG A 51 15.22 -8.54 6.17
C ARG A 51 14.01 -7.95 5.45
N CYS A 52 14.05 -7.82 4.12
CA CYS A 52 12.98 -7.25 3.32
C CYS A 52 12.08 -8.33 2.72
N LEU A 53 10.77 -8.16 2.83
CA LEU A 53 9.75 -8.98 2.22
C LEU A 53 8.82 -8.07 1.40
N ALA A 54 8.68 -8.34 0.11
CA ALA A 54 7.85 -7.58 -0.80
C ALA A 54 6.95 -8.54 -1.61
N PRO A 55 5.91 -9.12 -0.97
CA PRO A 55 5.02 -10.07 -1.62
C PRO A 55 4.15 -9.38 -2.66
N ASP A 56 3.69 -10.16 -3.65
CA ASP A 56 2.54 -9.78 -4.46
C ASP A 56 1.26 -9.96 -3.64
N LEU A 57 0.36 -8.98 -3.68
CA LEU A 57 -0.97 -9.07 -3.07
C LEU A 57 -1.88 -9.96 -3.94
N ILE A 58 -2.97 -10.46 -3.35
CA ILE A 58 -3.93 -11.37 -4.02
C ILE A 58 -4.26 -10.88 -5.43
N GLY A 59 -4.11 -11.76 -6.42
CA GLY A 59 -4.42 -11.49 -7.83
C GLY A 59 -3.40 -10.66 -8.59
N TYR A 60 -2.27 -10.29 -7.98
CA TYR A 60 -1.16 -9.63 -8.65
C TYR A 60 0.05 -10.54 -8.78
N GLY A 61 0.86 -10.32 -9.81
CA GLY A 61 2.12 -11.04 -10.02
C GLY A 61 1.95 -12.55 -9.99
N ALA A 62 2.64 -13.21 -9.06
CA ALA A 62 2.58 -14.65 -8.85
C ALA A 62 1.52 -15.08 -7.80
N ALA A 63 0.83 -14.13 -7.15
CA ALA A 63 -0.17 -14.45 -6.15
C ALA A 63 -1.45 -15.03 -6.80
N THR A 64 -2.06 -16.01 -6.12
CA THR A 64 -3.29 -16.65 -6.59
C THR A 64 -4.41 -15.62 -6.75
N PRO A 65 -5.13 -15.60 -7.89
CA PRO A 65 -6.30 -14.77 -8.06
C PRO A 65 -7.40 -15.09 -7.04
N TRP A 66 -8.19 -14.08 -6.66
CA TRP A 66 -9.37 -14.29 -5.82
C TRP A 66 -10.45 -15.05 -6.59
N PRO A 67 -11.15 -16.01 -5.96
CA PRO A 67 -12.21 -16.75 -6.61
C PRO A 67 -13.31 -15.82 -7.13
N GLN A 68 -13.77 -16.07 -8.37
CA GLN A 68 -14.83 -15.25 -8.97
C GLN A 68 -16.15 -15.43 -8.22
N GLY A 69 -16.84 -14.33 -7.95
CA GLY A 69 -18.13 -14.30 -7.26
C GLY A 69 -18.05 -14.34 -5.73
N GLU A 70 -16.88 -14.58 -5.16
CA GLU A 70 -16.71 -14.55 -3.71
C GLU A 70 -16.52 -13.10 -3.20
N PRO A 71 -17.12 -12.73 -2.06
CA PRO A 71 -16.91 -11.43 -1.45
C PRO A 71 -15.44 -11.20 -1.10
N PHE A 72 -14.87 -10.08 -1.56
CA PHE A 72 -13.49 -9.73 -1.28
C PHE A 72 -13.41 -8.66 -0.19
N THR A 73 -12.54 -8.88 0.79
CA THR A 73 -12.35 -7.96 1.92
C THR A 73 -10.87 -7.74 2.21
N LEU A 74 -10.53 -6.70 2.97
CA LEU A 74 -9.15 -6.52 3.45
C LEU A 74 -8.70 -7.66 4.38
N ASP A 75 -9.61 -8.34 5.05
CA ASP A 75 -9.29 -9.54 5.82
C ASP A 75 -8.80 -10.70 4.95
N ALA A 76 -9.27 -10.81 3.70
CA ALA A 76 -8.72 -11.79 2.77
C ALA A 76 -7.23 -11.54 2.50
N GLU A 77 -6.83 -10.28 2.26
CA GLU A 77 -5.41 -9.91 2.12
C GLU A 77 -4.63 -10.19 3.40
N ARG A 78 -5.18 -9.82 4.56
CA ARG A 78 -4.56 -10.08 5.86
C ARG A 78 -4.29 -11.56 6.07
N LEU A 79 -5.30 -12.42 5.84
CA LEU A 79 -5.19 -13.87 5.99
C LEU A 79 -4.19 -14.48 4.99
N ALA A 80 -4.14 -13.99 3.76
CA ALA A 80 -3.16 -14.44 2.76
C ALA A 80 -1.71 -14.10 3.17
N LEU A 81 -1.51 -13.02 3.94
CA LEU A 81 -0.19 -12.61 4.44
C LEU A 81 0.20 -13.28 5.77
N GLU A 82 -0.72 -13.91 6.49
CA GLU A 82 -0.42 -14.57 7.78
C GLU A 82 0.72 -15.61 7.72
N PRO A 83 0.81 -16.50 6.72
CA PRO A 83 1.93 -17.43 6.63
C PRO A 83 3.28 -16.72 6.52
N LEU A 84 3.32 -15.59 5.81
CA LEU A 84 4.52 -14.77 5.69
C LEU A 84 4.87 -14.09 7.01
N LEU A 85 3.86 -13.57 7.72
CA LEU A 85 4.04 -12.96 9.04
C LEU A 85 4.47 -13.98 10.10
N ALA A 86 4.04 -15.23 9.99
CA ALA A 86 4.48 -16.31 10.87
C ALA A 86 5.98 -16.60 10.73
N CYS A 87 6.56 -16.35 9.56
CA CYS A 87 8.00 -16.47 9.31
C CYS A 87 8.82 -15.27 9.83
N CYS A 88 8.17 -14.21 10.31
CA CYS A 88 8.85 -13.06 10.91
C CYS A 88 9.11 -13.34 12.39
N ALA A 89 10.39 -13.43 12.77
CA ALA A 89 10.76 -13.57 14.18
C ALA A 89 10.49 -12.23 14.91
N GLY A 90 9.56 -12.25 15.88
CA GLY A 90 9.27 -11.10 16.73
C GLY A 90 8.46 -9.99 16.03
N ALA A 91 8.78 -8.75 16.37
CA ALA A 91 8.14 -7.57 15.79
C ALA A 91 8.75 -7.20 14.44
N PHE A 92 7.97 -6.49 13.60
CA PHE A 92 8.34 -6.12 12.25
C PHE A 92 7.89 -4.71 11.89
N HIS A 93 8.43 -4.17 10.81
CA HIS A 93 8.06 -2.88 10.24
C HIS A 93 7.13 -3.09 9.04
N LEU A 94 6.14 -2.22 8.88
CA LEU A 94 5.23 -2.20 7.74
C LEU A 94 5.46 -0.95 6.88
N VAL A 95 5.53 -1.15 5.57
CA VAL A 95 5.53 -0.09 4.56
C VAL A 95 4.42 -0.43 3.57
N GLY A 96 3.45 0.44 3.41
CA GLY A 96 2.35 0.22 2.49
C GLY A 96 2.07 1.43 1.62
N TYR A 97 1.88 1.20 0.32
CA TYR A 97 1.60 2.22 -0.67
C TYR A 97 0.19 2.06 -1.23
N SER A 98 -0.58 3.16 -1.30
CA SER A 98 -1.91 3.21 -1.93
C SER A 98 -2.84 2.13 -1.34
N TYR A 99 -3.29 1.16 -2.13
CA TYR A 99 -4.04 0.00 -1.68
C TYR A 99 -3.26 -0.82 -0.63
N GLY A 100 -1.98 -1.11 -0.89
CA GLY A 100 -1.11 -1.77 0.08
C GLY A 100 -0.94 -0.98 1.38
N GLY A 101 -1.15 0.34 1.35
CA GLY A 101 -1.20 1.18 2.55
C GLY A 101 -2.40 0.87 3.43
N VAL A 102 -3.57 0.59 2.83
CA VAL A 102 -4.77 0.19 3.59
C VAL A 102 -4.62 -1.23 4.13
N VAL A 103 -4.02 -2.14 3.35
CA VAL A 103 -3.69 -3.49 3.82
C VAL A 103 -2.70 -3.44 4.98
N ALA A 104 -1.65 -2.60 4.91
CA ALA A 104 -0.70 -2.39 6.00
C ALA A 104 -1.40 -1.83 7.26
N LEU A 105 -2.32 -0.89 7.08
CA LEU A 105 -3.12 -0.35 8.19
C LEU A 105 -3.98 -1.42 8.85
N GLN A 106 -4.68 -2.26 8.07
CA GLN A 106 -5.44 -3.40 8.57
C GLN A 106 -4.57 -4.39 9.35
N LEU A 107 -3.36 -4.70 8.82
CA LEU A 107 -2.39 -5.56 9.52
C LEU A 107 -1.93 -4.94 10.84
N ALA A 108 -1.64 -3.63 10.86
CA ALA A 108 -1.20 -2.94 12.06
C ALA A 108 -2.28 -2.92 13.16
N LEU A 109 -3.53 -2.69 12.77
CA LEU A 109 -4.67 -2.73 13.68
C LEU A 109 -4.92 -4.14 14.25
N SER A 110 -4.68 -5.18 13.45
CA SER A 110 -4.86 -6.58 13.87
C SER A 110 -3.66 -7.12 14.67
N ASN A 111 -2.48 -6.51 14.57
CA ASN A 111 -1.24 -6.98 15.20
C ASN A 111 -0.49 -5.85 15.93
N PRO A 112 -1.15 -5.07 16.82
CA PRO A 112 -0.57 -3.83 17.36
C PRO A 112 0.69 -4.07 18.21
N ALA A 113 0.81 -5.25 18.84
CA ALA A 113 1.97 -5.62 19.63
C ALA A 113 3.19 -6.02 18.79
N ARG A 114 2.99 -6.42 17.53
CA ARG A 114 4.05 -6.89 16.64
C ARG A 114 4.54 -5.83 15.65
N VAL A 115 3.74 -4.81 15.36
CA VAL A 115 4.13 -3.75 14.43
C VAL A 115 4.97 -2.70 15.16
N ARG A 116 6.23 -2.57 14.78
CA ARG A 116 7.15 -1.56 15.33
C ARG A 116 6.90 -0.19 14.75
N THR A 117 6.99 -0.09 13.44
CA THR A 117 6.71 1.15 12.70
C THR A 117 5.76 0.86 11.55
N LEU A 118 4.99 1.87 11.19
CA LEU A 118 4.07 1.86 10.07
C LEU A 118 4.38 3.04 9.17
N THR A 119 4.76 2.78 7.92
CA THR A 119 4.91 3.82 6.90
C THR A 119 3.77 3.69 5.91
N LEU A 120 2.94 4.71 5.82
CA LEU A 120 1.79 4.78 4.94
C LEU A 120 2.04 5.82 3.85
N ILE A 121 2.16 5.35 2.61
CA ILE A 121 2.47 6.16 1.45
C ILE A 121 1.18 6.35 0.65
N GLU A 122 0.58 7.53 0.78
CA GLU A 122 -0.72 7.87 0.15
C GLU A 122 -1.76 6.74 0.25
N PRO A 123 -2.08 6.26 1.47
CA PRO A 123 -3.00 5.15 1.67
C PRO A 123 -4.43 5.56 1.29
N VAL A 124 -5.15 4.69 0.57
CA VAL A 124 -6.51 4.98 0.08
C VAL A 124 -7.60 4.69 1.11
N CYS A 125 -7.41 5.11 2.37
CA CYS A 125 -8.35 4.91 3.47
C CYS A 125 -9.49 5.94 3.45
N PHE A 126 -10.35 5.90 2.43
CA PHE A 126 -11.32 6.95 2.09
C PHE A 126 -12.31 7.30 3.20
N ASN A 127 -12.68 6.34 4.06
CA ASN A 127 -13.69 6.56 5.10
C ASN A 127 -13.26 7.56 6.20
N ILE A 128 -11.98 7.91 6.26
CA ILE A 128 -11.47 9.02 7.08
C ILE A 128 -12.05 10.38 6.64
N LEU A 129 -12.47 10.49 5.38
CA LEU A 129 -13.04 11.73 4.81
C LEU A 129 -14.57 11.84 4.97
N ARG A 130 -15.24 10.95 5.70
CA ARG A 130 -16.71 10.96 5.80
C ARG A 130 -17.30 12.09 6.64
N ASP A 131 -16.48 12.92 7.24
CA ASP A 131 -16.99 14.09 7.94
C ASP A 131 -17.52 15.17 6.97
N ALA A 132 -18.37 16.04 7.46
CA ALA A 132 -19.00 17.08 6.64
C ALA A 132 -18.01 18.07 6.03
N ALA A 133 -16.90 18.33 6.73
CA ALA A 133 -15.87 19.28 6.28
C ALA A 133 -15.08 18.76 5.06
N ARG A 134 -14.97 17.43 4.93
CA ARG A 134 -14.21 16.75 3.87
C ARG A 134 -15.10 16.05 2.85
N ALA A 135 -16.42 16.26 2.91
CA ALA A 135 -17.37 15.66 1.98
C ALA A 135 -17.03 15.85 0.50
N PRO A 136 -16.52 17.00 0.02
CA PRO A 136 -16.11 17.16 -1.39
C PRO A 136 -15.00 16.19 -1.83
N ALA A 137 -13.97 16.00 -1.00
CA ALA A 137 -12.88 15.05 -1.30
C ALA A 137 -13.38 13.61 -1.30
N PHE A 138 -14.20 13.22 -0.31
CA PHE A 138 -14.84 11.91 -0.29
C PHE A 138 -15.71 11.66 -1.53
N ALA A 139 -16.54 12.64 -1.91
CA ALA A 139 -17.39 12.57 -3.09
C ALA A 139 -16.58 12.42 -4.39
N ARG A 140 -15.34 12.98 -4.45
CA ARG A 140 -14.46 12.80 -5.61
C ARG A 140 -14.06 11.33 -5.80
N PHE A 141 -13.66 10.65 -4.71
CA PHE A 141 -13.36 9.22 -4.75
C PHE A 141 -14.58 8.35 -5.04
N GLN A 142 -15.75 8.71 -4.47
CA GLN A 142 -17.01 8.02 -4.77
C GLN A 142 -17.37 8.10 -6.26
N ARG A 143 -17.25 9.28 -6.87
CA ARG A 143 -17.50 9.44 -8.32
C ARG A 143 -16.55 8.59 -9.15
N LEU A 144 -15.25 8.63 -8.86
CA LEU A 144 -14.25 7.83 -9.57
C LEU A 144 -14.60 6.33 -9.49
N ARG A 145 -14.94 5.83 -8.29
CA ARG A 145 -15.40 4.45 -8.11
C ARG A 145 -16.66 4.15 -8.92
N GLN A 146 -17.67 5.01 -8.86
CA GLN A 146 -18.93 4.80 -9.58
C GLN A 146 -18.73 4.75 -11.10
N GLU A 147 -17.91 5.64 -11.64
CA GLU A 147 -17.55 5.66 -13.08
C GLU A 147 -16.81 4.37 -13.46
N PHE A 148 -15.83 3.97 -12.66
CA PHE A 148 -15.07 2.73 -12.86
C PHE A 148 -15.99 1.50 -12.87
N MET A 149 -16.82 1.33 -11.84
CA MET A 149 -17.72 0.18 -11.69
C MET A 149 -18.77 0.12 -12.80
N ARG A 150 -19.30 1.29 -13.22
CA ARG A 150 -20.27 1.36 -14.32
C ARG A 150 -19.67 0.93 -15.64
N ALA A 151 -18.47 1.42 -15.99
CA ALA A 151 -17.79 1.04 -17.22
C ALA A 151 -17.46 -0.45 -17.24
N LEU A 152 -16.96 -0.98 -16.11
CA LEU A 152 -16.64 -2.41 -16.00
C LEU A 152 -17.89 -3.30 -16.13
N ALA A 153 -19.03 -2.90 -15.55
CA ALA A 153 -20.30 -3.61 -15.69
C ALA A 153 -20.83 -3.63 -17.13
N GLN A 154 -20.41 -2.67 -17.96
CA GLN A 154 -20.69 -2.62 -19.39
C GLN A 154 -19.70 -3.44 -20.24
N GLY A 155 -18.72 -4.09 -19.60
CA GLY A 155 -17.66 -4.87 -20.26
C GLY A 155 -16.53 -4.00 -20.84
N ASP A 156 -16.51 -2.69 -20.55
CA ASP A 156 -15.50 -1.76 -21.06
C ASP A 156 -14.42 -1.49 -19.98
N ALA A 157 -13.46 -2.40 -19.91
CA ALA A 157 -12.33 -2.26 -19.00
C ALA A 157 -11.45 -1.03 -19.33
N ALA A 158 -11.38 -0.62 -20.61
CA ALA A 158 -10.61 0.54 -21.01
C ALA A 158 -11.26 1.85 -20.53
N ALA A 159 -12.60 1.96 -20.65
CA ALA A 159 -13.35 3.09 -20.11
C ALA A 159 -13.29 3.15 -18.56
N ALA A 160 -13.15 2.01 -17.88
CA ALA A 160 -12.91 1.96 -16.44
C ALA A 160 -11.50 2.44 -16.07
N MET A 161 -10.47 1.91 -16.74
CA MET A 161 -9.07 2.14 -16.39
C MET A 161 -8.57 3.53 -16.78
N ARG A 162 -9.05 4.12 -17.87
CA ARG A 162 -8.59 5.45 -18.30
C ARG A 162 -8.77 6.53 -17.23
N PRO A 163 -9.99 6.81 -16.72
CA PRO A 163 -10.15 7.83 -15.68
C PRO A 163 -9.44 7.46 -14.38
N PHE A 164 -9.29 6.18 -14.06
CA PHE A 164 -8.54 5.70 -12.91
C PHE A 164 -7.06 6.07 -13.02
N ILE A 165 -6.41 5.74 -14.15
CA ILE A 165 -4.99 6.04 -14.36
C ILE A 165 -4.77 7.55 -14.46
N ASP A 166 -5.62 8.28 -15.20
CA ASP A 166 -5.52 9.73 -15.34
C ASP A 166 -5.69 10.46 -14.00
N PHE A 167 -6.54 9.95 -13.12
CA PHE A 167 -6.70 10.52 -11.77
C PHE A 167 -5.41 10.44 -10.94
N TRP A 168 -4.74 9.28 -10.94
CA TRP A 168 -3.56 9.05 -10.10
C TRP A 168 -2.26 9.56 -10.70
N ALA A 169 -2.10 9.44 -12.01
CA ALA A 169 -0.86 9.75 -12.73
C ALA A 169 -0.87 11.10 -13.44
N GLY A 170 -2.03 11.78 -13.47
CA GLY A 170 -2.26 13.04 -14.16
C GLY A 170 -2.97 12.87 -15.50
N GLU A 171 -3.67 13.93 -15.91
CA GLU A 171 -4.47 13.98 -17.15
C GLU A 171 -3.69 13.48 -18.36
N GLY A 172 -4.32 12.61 -19.17
CA GLY A 172 -3.74 12.02 -20.38
C GLY A 172 -2.68 10.93 -20.11
N ALA A 173 -2.46 10.55 -18.85
CA ALA A 173 -1.50 9.48 -18.50
C ALA A 173 -1.84 8.16 -19.19
N TRP A 174 -3.13 7.82 -19.27
CA TRP A 174 -3.58 6.63 -19.98
C TRP A 174 -3.17 6.57 -21.43
N GLN A 175 -3.31 7.68 -22.16
CA GLN A 175 -2.92 7.75 -23.57
C GLN A 175 -1.41 7.66 -23.77
N ARG A 176 -0.62 8.13 -22.79
CA ARG A 176 0.85 8.06 -22.84
C ARG A 176 1.41 6.68 -22.50
N LEU A 177 0.60 5.77 -21.94
CA LEU A 177 1.05 4.40 -21.66
C LEU A 177 1.37 3.68 -22.97
N PRO A 178 2.50 2.98 -23.08
CA PRO A 178 2.76 2.02 -24.15
C PRO A 178 1.66 0.95 -24.22
N ASP A 179 1.33 0.47 -25.42
CA ASP A 179 0.28 -0.54 -25.63
C ASP A 179 0.44 -1.81 -24.78
N PRO A 180 1.65 -2.39 -24.59
CA PRO A 180 1.82 -3.55 -23.72
C PRO A 180 1.45 -3.26 -22.27
N LEU A 181 1.85 -2.10 -21.74
CA LEU A 181 1.50 -1.71 -20.36
C LEU A 181 0.00 -1.44 -20.23
N ARG A 182 -0.63 -0.85 -21.24
CA ARG A 182 -2.07 -0.64 -21.27
C ARG A 182 -2.83 -1.95 -21.26
N ALA A 183 -2.38 -2.94 -22.05
CA ALA A 183 -2.94 -4.29 -22.04
C ALA A 183 -2.79 -4.96 -20.67
N ASP A 184 -1.65 -4.78 -20.00
CA ASP A 184 -1.45 -5.29 -18.64
C ASP A 184 -2.41 -4.64 -17.64
N MET A 185 -2.58 -3.31 -17.70
CA MET A 185 -3.52 -2.58 -16.82
C MET A 185 -4.96 -3.09 -16.98
N LEU A 186 -5.39 -3.40 -18.21
CA LEU A 186 -6.75 -3.92 -18.47
C LEU A 186 -7.01 -5.24 -17.75
N ARG A 187 -6.01 -6.11 -17.62
CA ARG A 187 -6.16 -7.40 -16.91
C ARG A 187 -6.49 -7.24 -15.43
N TRP A 188 -6.08 -6.13 -14.81
CA TRP A 188 -6.30 -5.87 -13.39
C TRP A 188 -7.60 -5.12 -13.09
N ALA A 189 -8.38 -4.73 -14.11
CA ALA A 189 -9.61 -3.98 -13.89
C ALA A 189 -10.58 -4.70 -12.94
N GLY A 190 -10.75 -6.03 -13.10
CA GLY A 190 -11.57 -6.86 -12.21
C GLY A 190 -11.06 -6.89 -10.77
N LYS A 191 -9.73 -7.03 -10.57
CA LYS A 191 -9.13 -6.99 -9.23
C LYS A 191 -9.29 -5.62 -8.58
N ILE A 192 -9.08 -4.53 -9.33
CA ILE A 192 -9.26 -3.16 -8.83
C ILE A 192 -10.73 -2.92 -8.42
N ALA A 193 -11.70 -3.51 -9.12
CA ALA A 193 -13.11 -3.45 -8.70
C ALA A 193 -13.31 -4.07 -7.31
N LEU A 194 -12.72 -5.24 -7.04
CA LEU A 194 -12.76 -5.88 -5.73
C LEU A 194 -12.10 -5.01 -4.65
N GLU A 195 -10.98 -4.37 -4.97
CA GLU A 195 -10.29 -3.44 -4.05
C GLU A 195 -11.15 -2.23 -3.71
N TRP A 196 -11.84 -1.64 -4.69
CA TRP A 196 -12.77 -0.55 -4.45
C TRP A 196 -13.83 -0.93 -3.41
N GLU A 197 -14.44 -2.11 -3.53
CA GLU A 197 -15.44 -2.59 -2.58
C GLU A 197 -14.83 -2.76 -1.18
N ALA A 198 -13.70 -3.45 -1.08
CA ALA A 198 -13.03 -3.70 0.20
C ALA A 198 -12.60 -2.41 0.90
N VAL A 199 -12.03 -1.45 0.16
CA VAL A 199 -11.55 -0.18 0.72
C VAL A 199 -12.70 0.73 1.15
N PHE A 200 -13.78 0.82 0.38
CA PHE A 200 -14.97 1.60 0.78
C PHE A 200 -15.77 0.97 1.92
N ALA A 201 -15.65 -0.35 2.13
CA ALA A 201 -16.21 -1.03 3.30
C ALA A 201 -15.33 -0.85 4.56
N PHE A 202 -14.03 -0.54 4.41
CA PHE A 202 -13.11 -0.44 5.53
C PHE A 202 -13.29 0.84 6.32
N ALA A 203 -13.72 0.71 7.57
CA ALA A 203 -13.89 1.81 8.52
C ALA A 203 -13.06 1.53 9.77
N PRO A 204 -11.78 1.94 9.81
CA PRO A 204 -10.91 1.67 10.95
C PRO A 204 -11.39 2.40 12.20
N PRO A 205 -11.31 1.77 13.38
CA PRO A 205 -11.75 2.39 14.63
C PRO A 205 -10.84 3.59 14.99
N PRO A 206 -11.42 4.76 15.35
CA PRO A 206 -10.64 5.97 15.66
C PRO A 206 -9.60 5.75 16.77
N GLN A 207 -9.94 4.97 17.81
CA GLN A 207 -9.02 4.67 18.92
C GLN A 207 -7.81 3.84 18.43
N GLY A 208 -8.04 2.90 17.49
CA GLY A 208 -6.98 2.11 16.88
C GLY A 208 -6.03 2.99 16.06
N LEU A 209 -6.57 3.91 15.26
CA LEU A 209 -5.77 4.88 14.51
C LEU A 209 -4.93 5.77 15.43
N ALA A 210 -5.55 6.31 16.48
CA ALA A 210 -4.85 7.15 17.46
C ALA A 210 -3.70 6.39 18.15
N ALA A 211 -3.91 5.12 18.50
CA ALA A 211 -2.88 4.28 19.12
C ALA A 211 -1.70 3.97 18.20
N LEU A 212 -1.90 3.95 16.88
CA LEU A 212 -0.83 3.75 15.89
C LEU A 212 -0.04 5.03 15.61
N GLY A 213 -0.59 6.22 15.86
CA GLY A 213 0.01 7.51 15.52
C GLY A 213 1.49 7.65 15.88
N PRO A 214 1.91 7.43 17.13
CA PRO A 214 3.29 7.64 17.57
C PRO A 214 4.35 6.82 16.84
N ARG A 215 3.96 5.74 16.15
CA ARG A 215 4.85 4.87 15.37
C ARG A 215 4.61 4.96 13.87
N THR A 216 3.82 5.94 13.41
CA THR A 216 3.42 6.07 12.01
C THR A 216 4.13 7.22 11.32
N LEU A 217 4.64 6.94 10.11
CA LEU A 217 5.06 7.93 9.13
C LEU A 217 4.03 7.97 8.00
N LEU A 218 3.50 9.15 7.71
CA LEU A 218 2.66 9.43 6.55
C LEU A 218 3.52 10.11 5.47
N VAL A 219 3.51 9.56 4.25
CA VAL A 219 4.25 10.13 3.11
C VAL A 219 3.27 10.48 2.00
N ARG A 220 3.44 11.67 1.41
CA ARG A 220 2.70 12.10 0.21
C ARG A 220 3.56 12.92 -0.75
N GLY A 221 3.16 12.99 -1.99
CA GLY A 221 3.68 13.98 -2.94
C GLY A 221 2.96 15.32 -2.79
N ASP A 222 3.57 16.40 -3.27
CA ASP A 222 2.93 17.73 -3.32
C ASP A 222 2.11 17.94 -4.61
N ARG A 223 2.28 17.06 -5.61
CA ARG A 223 1.53 17.08 -6.88
C ARG A 223 0.50 15.96 -7.02
N SER A 224 0.21 15.26 -5.94
CA SER A 224 -0.86 14.27 -5.91
C SER A 224 -2.25 14.93 -6.02
N PRO A 225 -3.31 14.21 -6.42
CA PRO A 225 -4.65 14.77 -6.50
C PRO A 225 -5.06 15.47 -5.19
N ALA A 226 -5.71 16.63 -5.28
CA ALA A 226 -6.10 17.41 -4.10
C ALA A 226 -6.86 16.59 -3.06
N ALA A 227 -7.77 15.70 -3.50
CA ALA A 227 -8.50 14.80 -2.60
C ALA A 227 -7.57 13.81 -1.86
N MET A 228 -6.43 13.41 -2.46
CA MET A 228 -5.42 12.58 -1.79
C MET A 228 -4.64 13.41 -0.76
N LEU A 229 -4.29 14.66 -1.08
CA LEU A 229 -3.64 15.54 -0.12
C LEU A 229 -4.52 15.73 1.13
N GLU A 230 -5.82 16.00 0.93
CA GLU A 230 -6.79 16.10 2.02
C GLU A 230 -6.91 14.80 2.82
N LEU A 231 -6.89 13.64 2.15
CA LEU A 231 -6.95 12.34 2.82
C LEU A 231 -5.76 12.11 3.75
N VAL A 232 -4.53 12.36 3.26
CA VAL A 232 -3.32 12.18 4.09
C VAL A 232 -3.29 13.18 5.25
N ASP A 233 -3.70 14.42 5.02
CA ASP A 233 -3.81 15.44 6.08
C ASP A 233 -4.89 15.05 7.12
N ALA A 234 -6.02 14.49 6.68
CA ALA A 234 -7.05 13.96 7.57
C ALA A 234 -6.54 12.78 8.40
N MET A 235 -5.80 11.85 7.78
CA MET A 235 -5.18 10.74 8.50
C MET A 235 -4.20 11.24 9.56
N HIS A 236 -3.37 12.23 9.25
CA HIS A 236 -2.47 12.84 10.22
C HIS A 236 -3.25 13.42 11.41
N GLY A 237 -4.41 14.04 11.17
CA GLY A 237 -5.28 14.59 12.21
C GLY A 237 -5.88 13.54 13.16
N VAL A 238 -6.18 12.34 12.66
CA VAL A 238 -6.75 11.23 13.47
C VAL A 238 -5.69 10.26 14.02
N MET A 239 -4.42 10.48 13.67
CA MET A 239 -3.26 9.69 14.14
C MET A 239 -2.27 10.62 14.89
N PRO A 240 -2.62 11.12 16.08
CA PRO A 240 -1.79 12.08 16.82
C PRO A 240 -0.41 11.49 17.11
N GLY A 241 0.63 12.31 16.96
CA GLY A 241 2.03 11.89 17.11
C GLY A 241 2.62 11.20 15.86
N SER A 242 1.85 11.00 14.79
CA SER A 242 2.40 10.54 13.52
C SER A 242 3.35 11.60 12.92
N ALA A 243 4.42 11.13 12.28
CA ALA A 243 5.28 11.99 11.46
C ALA A 243 4.67 12.14 10.06
N ARG A 244 5.01 13.25 9.37
CA ARG A 244 4.60 13.48 7.98
C ARG A 244 5.77 13.97 7.14
N VAL A 245 5.92 13.38 5.94
CA VAL A 245 6.89 13.79 4.93
C VAL A 245 6.14 14.10 3.62
N VAL A 246 6.50 15.22 3.00
CA VAL A 246 6.00 15.63 1.69
C VAL A 246 7.15 15.61 0.71
N LEU A 247 7.04 14.83 -0.37
CA LEU A 247 8.04 14.75 -1.43
C LEU A 247 7.73 15.80 -2.50
N ALA A 248 8.65 16.73 -2.69
CA ALA A 248 8.51 17.82 -3.64
C ALA A 248 8.54 17.30 -5.09
N GLY A 249 7.60 17.77 -5.93
CA GLY A 249 7.48 17.36 -7.33
C GLY A 249 6.86 15.99 -7.56
N ALA A 250 6.59 15.22 -6.49
CA ALA A 250 6.02 13.89 -6.58
C ALA A 250 4.49 13.90 -6.71
N ASN A 251 3.95 13.02 -7.54
CA ASN A 251 2.53 12.68 -7.59
C ASN A 251 2.30 11.29 -6.95
N HIS A 252 1.09 10.73 -7.13
CA HIS A 252 0.75 9.42 -6.56
C HIS A 252 1.72 8.29 -6.96
N LEU A 253 2.41 8.41 -8.09
CA LEU A 253 3.39 7.42 -8.56
C LEU A 253 4.77 7.54 -7.87
N LEU A 254 4.84 8.20 -6.71
CA LEU A 254 6.08 8.50 -6.00
C LEU A 254 6.99 7.28 -5.71
N PRO A 255 6.52 6.03 -5.49
CA PRO A 255 7.46 4.91 -5.32
C PRO A 255 8.26 4.60 -6.58
N SER A 256 7.73 4.93 -7.77
CA SER A 256 8.43 4.74 -9.04
C SER A 256 9.25 5.96 -9.47
N THR A 257 8.79 7.17 -9.16
CA THR A 257 9.39 8.42 -9.66
C THR A 257 10.36 9.06 -8.67
N HIS A 258 10.21 8.82 -7.37
CA HIS A 258 10.98 9.39 -6.27
C HIS A 258 11.47 8.31 -5.29
N ALA A 259 11.86 7.14 -5.84
CA ALA A 259 12.21 5.97 -5.04
C ALA A 259 13.33 6.25 -4.04
N SER A 260 14.37 7.00 -4.41
CA SER A 260 15.50 7.32 -3.53
C SER A 260 15.09 8.23 -2.36
N GLU A 261 14.29 9.27 -2.62
CA GLU A 261 13.77 10.17 -1.59
C GLU A 261 12.84 9.44 -0.64
N LEU A 262 11.96 8.60 -1.19
CA LEU A 262 11.06 7.76 -0.44
C LEU A 262 11.84 6.78 0.46
N THR A 263 12.84 6.11 -0.08
CA THR A 263 13.66 5.15 0.69
C THR A 263 14.40 5.85 1.82
N ARG A 264 14.94 7.05 1.60
CA ARG A 264 15.55 7.86 2.68
C ARG A 264 14.56 8.19 3.79
N ALA A 265 13.31 8.56 3.45
CA ALA A 265 12.27 8.83 4.43
C ALA A 265 11.92 7.58 5.24
N ILE A 266 11.80 6.42 4.58
CA ILE A 266 11.58 5.13 5.24
C ILE A 266 12.74 4.81 6.19
N LEU A 267 13.99 4.83 5.72
CA LEU A 267 15.18 4.56 6.54
C LEU A 267 15.26 5.46 7.77
N SER A 268 15.04 6.77 7.59
CA SER A 268 15.03 7.72 8.70
C SER A 268 13.98 7.34 9.75
N HIS A 269 12.79 6.92 9.33
CA HIS A 269 11.71 6.51 10.24
C HIS A 269 12.07 5.23 11.01
N LEU A 270 12.68 4.25 10.35
CA LEU A 270 13.13 3.01 10.98
C LEU A 270 14.26 3.27 12.01
N HIS A 271 15.20 4.16 11.70
CA HIS A 271 16.31 4.52 12.60
C HIS A 271 15.85 5.28 13.85
N VAL A 272 14.91 6.21 13.72
CA VAL A 272 14.34 6.94 14.87
C VAL A 272 13.68 5.98 15.86
N ASP A 273 13.00 4.94 15.37
CA ASP A 273 12.46 3.90 16.27
C ASP A 273 13.57 3.12 16.98
N ALA A 274 14.64 2.76 16.27
CA ALA A 274 15.76 2.07 16.88
C ALA A 274 16.44 2.89 18.00
N GLU A 275 16.66 4.20 17.78
CA GLU A 275 17.21 5.11 18.78
C GLU A 275 16.32 5.29 20.00
N ARG A 276 15.00 5.38 19.81
CA ARG A 276 14.02 5.48 20.92
C ARG A 276 14.05 4.28 21.85
N ARG A 277 14.41 3.10 21.36
CA ARG A 277 14.51 1.85 22.16
C ARG A 277 15.81 1.74 22.96
N LEU A 278 16.82 2.50 22.61
CA LEU A 278 18.12 2.51 23.32
C LEU A 278 18.13 3.51 24.49
N ARG A 279 17.11 4.35 24.61
CA ARG A 279 16.90 5.31 25.71
C ARG A 279 15.90 4.77 26.73
#